data_ae13277b0c5b887ee564d55b860db9eb
#
_entry.id   ae13277b0c5b887ee564d55b860db9eb
#
_cell.length_a   1.000
_cell.length_b   1.000
_cell.length_c   1.000
_cell.angle_alpha   90.00
_cell.angle_beta   90.00
_cell.angle_gamma   90.00
#
_symmetry.space_group_name_H-M   'P 1'
#
loop_
_entity.id
_entity.type
_entity.pdbx_description
1 polymer ?
#
loop_
_entity_poly.entity_id
_entity_poly.type
_entity_poly.pdbx_seq_one_letter_code
_entity_poly.pdbx_strand_id
1 'polypeptide(L)'
;MAGESSNPGTVEEIFKDFSGRRSSILQALSVDVDKFYSLCNPEMENLCLYGHPNGTWEVNLPAEEVPPELPEPALGINFARDGMQRHDWLSLVAVHSDCWLLSVSSYFGARLSRNEKKRLFSLINDLPTLFEVVTSRKTIKDKPSMDHESKSQNGVNRSIEGEMKSTGKLMQESSEDEEDEHGDTYCGSCGGHYINAEFWICCDVCERWYHGKCVKIKPAKAESMKQYKCPSCCTKKGRQ
;
A
#
# COMPACT_ATOMS: atom_id res chain seq x y z
N MET A 1 -20.08 32.04 15.78
CA MET A 1 -18.66 31.78 16.11
C MET A 1 -18.31 30.44 15.49
N ALA A 2 -17.69 30.46 14.32
CA ALA A 2 -17.13 29.26 13.72
C ALA A 2 -15.88 28.92 14.55
N GLY A 3 -15.89 27.76 15.21
CA GLY A 3 -14.72 27.28 15.93
C GLY A 3 -13.57 27.07 14.95
N GLU A 4 -12.43 27.71 15.19
CA GLU A 4 -11.18 27.40 14.50
C GLU A 4 -10.95 25.91 14.67
N SER A 5 -11.09 25.18 13.59
CA SER A 5 -10.70 23.77 13.52
C SER A 5 -9.18 23.76 13.56
N SER A 6 -8.60 23.59 14.75
CA SER A 6 -7.16 23.37 14.87
C SER A 6 -6.80 22.09 14.12
N ASN A 7 -5.73 22.15 13.32
CA ASN A 7 -5.19 20.98 12.61
C ASN A 7 -4.94 19.83 13.58
N PRO A 8 -5.26 18.59 13.19
CA PRO A 8 -5.07 17.42 14.05
C PRO A 8 -3.59 17.26 14.44
N GLY A 9 -3.32 17.04 15.72
CA GLY A 9 -1.98 17.00 16.29
C GLY A 9 -1.64 15.71 17.03
N THR A 10 -2.61 14.83 17.28
CA THR A 10 -2.42 13.54 17.93
C THR A 10 -2.67 12.37 16.94
N VAL A 11 -2.17 11.19 17.26
CA VAL A 11 -2.38 9.98 16.43
C VAL A 11 -3.87 9.73 16.21
N GLU A 12 -4.67 9.84 17.25
CA GLU A 12 -6.11 9.59 17.20
C GLU A 12 -6.85 10.62 16.34
N GLU A 13 -6.49 11.89 16.45
CA GLU A 13 -7.08 12.97 15.64
C GLU A 13 -6.72 12.83 14.17
N ILE A 14 -5.45 12.52 13.85
CA ILE A 14 -4.98 12.31 12.48
C ILE A 14 -5.63 11.06 11.88
N PHE A 15 -5.73 9.98 12.63
CA PHE A 15 -6.41 8.76 12.18
C PHE A 15 -7.91 8.98 11.97
N LYS A 16 -8.55 9.80 12.78
CA LYS A 16 -9.95 10.19 12.61
C LYS A 16 -10.15 11.03 11.34
N ASP A 17 -9.26 12.00 11.09
CA ASP A 17 -9.26 12.80 9.85
C ASP A 17 -9.09 11.89 8.62
N PHE A 18 -8.06 11.04 8.62
CA PHE A 18 -7.83 10.03 7.56
C PHE A 18 -9.07 9.17 7.31
N SER A 19 -9.68 8.62 8.36
CA SER A 19 -10.83 7.73 8.26
C SER A 19 -12.06 8.45 7.70
N GLY A 20 -12.27 9.70 8.09
CA GLY A 20 -13.35 10.53 7.56
C GLY A 20 -13.18 10.83 6.08
N ARG A 21 -12.00 11.28 5.66
CA ARG A 21 -11.67 11.54 4.24
C ARG A 21 -11.75 10.27 3.41
N ARG A 22 -11.21 9.16 3.92
CA ARG A 22 -11.29 7.85 3.25
C ARG A 22 -12.75 7.42 3.04
N SER A 23 -13.60 7.56 4.05
CA SER A 23 -15.03 7.22 3.97
C SER A 23 -15.75 8.07 2.93
N SER A 24 -15.44 9.37 2.86
CA SER A 24 -16.00 10.30 1.88
C SER A 24 -15.66 9.88 0.44
N ILE A 25 -14.39 9.56 0.18
CA ILE A 25 -13.94 9.11 -1.15
C ILE A 25 -14.55 7.76 -1.50
N LEU A 26 -14.64 6.83 -0.54
CA LEU A 26 -15.34 5.55 -0.76
C LEU A 26 -16.79 5.77 -1.17
N GLN A 27 -17.48 6.74 -0.59
CA GLN A 27 -18.85 7.10 -0.98
C GLN A 27 -18.88 7.55 -2.45
N ALA A 28 -17.98 8.45 -2.87
CA ALA A 28 -17.89 8.90 -4.26
C ALA A 28 -17.65 7.75 -5.24
N LEU A 29 -16.68 6.86 -4.90
CA LEU A 29 -16.23 5.77 -5.79
C LEU A 29 -17.11 4.51 -5.72
N SER A 30 -18.12 4.47 -4.86
CA SER A 30 -18.91 3.25 -4.66
C SER A 30 -20.43 3.45 -4.62
N VAL A 31 -20.91 4.44 -3.90
CA VAL A 31 -22.35 4.72 -3.74
C VAL A 31 -22.79 5.77 -4.76
N ASP A 32 -22.06 6.87 -4.84
CA ASP A 32 -22.38 8.02 -5.67
C ASP A 32 -21.67 7.98 -7.03
N VAL A 33 -21.31 6.79 -7.50
CA VAL A 33 -20.46 6.59 -8.71
C VAL A 33 -21.00 7.32 -9.94
N ASP A 34 -22.30 7.31 -10.18
CA ASP A 34 -22.88 7.96 -11.35
C ASP A 34 -22.81 9.48 -11.25
N LYS A 35 -23.03 10.03 -10.06
CA LYS A 35 -22.86 11.45 -9.79
C LYS A 35 -21.41 11.86 -9.94
N PHE A 36 -20.48 11.09 -9.35
CA PHE A 36 -19.05 11.33 -9.44
C PHE A 36 -18.59 11.32 -10.91
N TYR A 37 -18.98 10.28 -11.66
CA TYR A 37 -18.64 10.15 -13.09
C TYR A 37 -19.15 11.35 -13.91
N SER A 38 -20.37 11.82 -13.66
CA SER A 38 -20.95 12.96 -14.39
C SER A 38 -20.23 14.27 -14.10
N LEU A 39 -19.72 14.47 -12.87
CA LEU A 39 -18.97 15.67 -12.48
C LEU A 39 -17.58 15.73 -13.10
N CYS A 40 -16.94 14.59 -13.38
CA CYS A 40 -15.62 14.52 -13.98
C CYS A 40 -15.67 14.67 -15.50
N ASN A 41 -16.19 15.80 -16.01
CA ASN A 41 -16.25 16.06 -17.45
C ASN A 41 -14.83 16.29 -18.02
N PRO A 42 -14.37 15.50 -19.05
CA PRO A 42 -13.06 15.67 -19.68
C PRO A 42 -12.84 17.00 -20.39
N GLU A 43 -13.90 17.71 -20.76
CA GLU A 43 -13.83 19.02 -21.40
C GLU A 43 -13.58 20.17 -20.41
N MET A 44 -13.73 19.89 -19.12
CA MET A 44 -13.42 20.85 -18.06
C MET A 44 -11.91 20.94 -17.83
N GLU A 45 -11.48 21.98 -17.13
CA GLU A 45 -10.10 22.08 -16.61
C GLU A 45 -9.77 20.89 -15.70
N ASN A 46 -8.51 20.80 -15.28
CA ASN A 46 -8.02 19.73 -14.43
C ASN A 46 -8.75 19.66 -13.08
N LEU A 47 -9.56 18.62 -12.92
CA LEU A 47 -10.37 18.38 -11.71
C LEU A 47 -9.65 17.45 -10.74
N CYS A 48 -9.98 17.62 -9.46
CA CYS A 48 -9.51 16.82 -8.33
C CYS A 48 -10.69 16.22 -7.57
N LEU A 49 -10.52 15.06 -6.96
CA LEU A 49 -11.45 14.50 -6.00
C LEU A 49 -10.97 14.81 -4.57
N TYR A 50 -11.78 15.57 -3.85
CA TYR A 50 -11.54 15.89 -2.44
C TYR A 50 -12.45 15.07 -1.54
N GLY A 51 -11.88 14.45 -0.52
CA GLY A 51 -12.60 13.86 0.60
C GLY A 51 -12.40 14.69 1.87
N HIS A 52 -13.49 15.03 2.55
CA HIS A 52 -13.45 15.83 3.75
C HIS A 52 -13.64 14.97 5.01
N PRO A 53 -13.04 15.35 6.16
CA PRO A 53 -13.13 14.57 7.39
C PRO A 53 -14.53 14.53 7.99
N ASN A 54 -15.43 15.41 7.53
CA ASN A 54 -16.84 15.44 7.94
C ASN A 54 -17.76 14.45 7.20
N GLY A 55 -17.19 13.62 6.29
CA GLY A 55 -17.93 12.63 5.53
C GLY A 55 -18.46 13.11 4.18
N THR A 56 -18.14 14.33 3.76
CA THR A 56 -18.54 14.86 2.44
C THR A 56 -17.40 14.73 1.43
N TRP A 57 -17.76 14.66 0.15
CA TRP A 57 -16.80 14.67 -0.95
C TRP A 57 -17.23 15.70 -2.02
N GLU A 58 -16.25 16.17 -2.79
CA GLU A 58 -16.49 17.05 -3.92
C GLU A 58 -15.48 16.83 -5.05
N VAL A 59 -15.88 17.21 -6.28
CA VAL A 59 -15.00 17.33 -7.43
C VAL A 59 -14.84 18.81 -7.69
N ASN A 60 -13.61 19.31 -7.64
CA ASN A 60 -13.31 20.73 -7.78
C ASN A 60 -11.97 20.94 -8.48
N LEU A 61 -11.70 22.18 -8.89
CA LEU A 61 -10.38 22.64 -9.34
C LEU A 61 -9.38 22.56 -8.19
N PRO A 62 -8.07 22.49 -8.48
CA PRO A 62 -7.03 22.60 -7.45
C PRO A 62 -7.14 23.96 -6.73
N ALA A 63 -6.60 24.00 -5.51
CA ALA A 63 -6.57 25.24 -4.74
C ALA A 63 -5.78 26.32 -5.49
N GLU A 64 -6.29 27.57 -5.49
CA GLU A 64 -5.59 28.71 -6.11
C GLU A 64 -4.39 29.20 -5.27
N GLU A 65 -4.35 28.83 -4.00
CA GLU A 65 -3.30 29.26 -3.06
C GLU A 65 -2.00 28.48 -3.30
N VAL A 66 -0.88 29.21 -3.42
CA VAL A 66 0.45 28.62 -3.66
C VAL A 66 1.45 29.16 -2.63
N PRO A 67 2.07 28.27 -1.81
CA PRO A 67 1.83 26.83 -1.70
C PRO A 67 0.49 26.50 -1.03
N PRO A 68 -0.16 25.39 -1.36
CA PRO A 68 -1.40 24.98 -0.72
C PRO A 68 -1.18 24.65 0.76
N GLU A 69 -2.19 24.90 1.58
CA GLU A 69 -2.12 24.60 3.02
C GLU A 69 -1.97 23.10 3.31
N LEU A 70 -2.60 22.27 2.49
CA LEU A 70 -2.54 20.79 2.57
C LEU A 70 -2.02 20.21 1.25
N PRO A 71 -1.45 19.00 1.27
CA PRO A 71 -1.17 18.26 0.04
C PRO A 71 -2.42 18.18 -0.85
N GLU A 72 -2.23 18.43 -2.13
CA GLU A 72 -3.33 18.37 -3.10
C GLU A 72 -3.55 16.96 -3.65
N PRO A 73 -4.81 16.59 -3.97
CA PRO A 73 -5.10 15.34 -4.67
C PRO A 73 -4.51 15.34 -6.08
N ALA A 74 -4.57 14.18 -6.74
CA ALA A 74 -4.17 14.07 -8.15
C ALA A 74 -4.99 15.02 -9.03
N LEU A 75 -4.28 15.77 -9.87
CA LEU A 75 -4.86 16.73 -10.81
C LEU A 75 -5.29 16.03 -12.09
N GLY A 76 -6.40 16.50 -12.67
CA GLY A 76 -6.83 16.08 -14.01
C GLY A 76 -7.36 14.66 -14.07
N ILE A 77 -7.98 14.15 -13.00
CA ILE A 77 -8.61 12.83 -12.97
C ILE A 77 -9.68 12.66 -14.06
N ASN A 78 -10.28 13.75 -14.50
CA ASN A 78 -11.31 13.78 -15.53
C ASN A 78 -10.78 13.48 -16.95
N PHE A 79 -9.53 13.79 -17.27
CA PHE A 79 -8.99 13.64 -18.62
C PHE A 79 -8.93 12.20 -19.12
N ALA A 80 -8.69 11.25 -18.23
CA ALA A 80 -8.64 9.83 -18.55
C ALA A 80 -10.01 9.14 -18.54
N ARG A 81 -11.08 9.82 -18.10
CA ARG A 81 -12.41 9.21 -17.87
C ARG A 81 -12.96 8.47 -19.08
N ASP A 82 -12.88 9.07 -20.26
CA ASP A 82 -13.47 8.53 -21.48
C ASP A 82 -12.44 7.75 -22.32
N GLY A 83 -11.17 7.76 -21.92
CA GLY A 83 -10.07 7.05 -22.60
C GLY A 83 -9.87 5.60 -22.17
N MET A 84 -10.59 5.13 -21.15
CA MET A 84 -10.48 3.78 -20.61
C MET A 84 -11.83 3.26 -20.11
N GLN A 85 -11.88 1.96 -19.77
CA GLN A 85 -13.08 1.40 -19.17
C GLN A 85 -13.39 2.09 -17.83
N ARG A 86 -14.68 2.36 -17.58
CA ARG A 86 -15.13 3.05 -16.36
C ARG A 86 -14.56 2.44 -15.07
N HIS A 87 -14.53 1.11 -15.00
CA HIS A 87 -13.97 0.41 -13.85
C HIS A 87 -12.48 0.68 -13.67
N ASP A 88 -11.71 0.66 -14.75
CA ASP A 88 -10.27 0.87 -14.72
C ASP A 88 -9.95 2.33 -14.33
N TRP A 89 -10.76 3.26 -14.83
CA TRP A 89 -10.68 4.66 -14.43
C TRP A 89 -10.98 4.87 -12.94
N LEU A 90 -12.03 4.23 -12.40
CA LEU A 90 -12.34 4.29 -10.97
C LEU A 90 -11.22 3.68 -10.13
N SER A 91 -10.61 2.59 -10.59
CA SER A 91 -9.47 1.96 -9.92
C SER A 91 -8.24 2.88 -9.92
N LEU A 92 -7.98 3.58 -11.02
CA LEU A 92 -6.91 4.58 -11.12
C LEU A 92 -7.14 5.74 -10.15
N VAL A 93 -8.36 6.29 -10.11
CA VAL A 93 -8.71 7.36 -9.15
C VAL A 93 -8.55 6.88 -7.72
N ALA A 94 -8.92 5.63 -7.41
CA ALA A 94 -8.76 5.06 -6.08
C ALA A 94 -7.28 5.00 -5.65
N VAL A 95 -6.36 4.54 -6.52
CA VAL A 95 -4.92 4.52 -6.24
C VAL A 95 -4.39 5.92 -5.94
N HIS A 96 -4.72 6.90 -6.78
CA HIS A 96 -4.30 8.28 -6.56
C HIS A 96 -4.86 8.86 -5.25
N SER A 97 -6.10 8.50 -4.92
CA SER A 97 -6.73 8.94 -3.67
C SER A 97 -6.10 8.29 -2.44
N ASP A 98 -5.69 7.02 -2.52
CA ASP A 98 -4.92 6.36 -1.45
C ASP A 98 -3.59 7.10 -1.20
N CYS A 99 -2.86 7.45 -2.26
CA CYS A 99 -1.62 8.24 -2.15
C CYS A 99 -1.87 9.62 -1.50
N TRP A 100 -2.95 10.30 -1.89
CA TRP A 100 -3.30 11.59 -1.31
C TRP A 100 -3.62 11.49 0.18
N LEU A 101 -4.41 10.50 0.58
CA LEU A 101 -4.75 10.26 2.00
C LEU A 101 -3.50 10.04 2.85
N LEU A 102 -2.53 9.28 2.34
CA LEU A 102 -1.25 9.06 3.01
C LEU A 102 -0.42 10.35 3.08
N SER A 103 -0.42 11.17 2.03
CA SER A 103 0.28 12.45 2.00
C SER A 103 -0.29 13.42 3.04
N VAL A 104 -1.62 13.53 3.15
CA VAL A 104 -2.29 14.37 4.17
C VAL A 104 -1.97 13.88 5.58
N SER A 105 -2.02 12.55 5.81
CA SER A 105 -1.69 11.96 7.10
C SER A 105 -0.23 12.19 7.49
N SER A 106 0.69 12.08 6.53
CA SER A 106 2.12 12.36 6.72
C SER A 106 2.37 13.82 7.04
N TYR A 107 1.66 14.72 6.37
CA TYR A 107 1.73 16.16 6.63
C TYR A 107 1.32 16.49 8.07
N PHE A 108 0.16 16.04 8.52
CA PHE A 108 -0.28 16.22 9.90
C PHE A 108 0.64 15.51 10.89
N GLY A 109 1.12 14.32 10.54
CA GLY A 109 2.02 13.51 11.35
C GLY A 109 3.47 14.01 11.41
N ALA A 110 3.83 15.11 10.73
CA ALA A 110 5.21 15.59 10.64
C ALA A 110 5.87 15.82 12.03
N ARG A 111 5.07 16.29 13.00
CA ARG A 111 5.52 16.60 14.37
C ARG A 111 5.41 15.42 15.35
N LEU A 112 4.83 14.30 14.95
CA LEU A 112 4.75 13.10 15.78
C LEU A 112 6.14 12.50 16.00
N SER A 113 6.35 11.93 17.17
CA SER A 113 7.52 11.10 17.45
C SER A 113 7.54 9.83 16.57
N ARG A 114 8.68 9.17 16.48
CA ARG A 114 8.84 7.92 15.70
C ARG A 114 7.83 6.84 16.11
N ASN A 115 7.61 6.65 17.40
CA ASN A 115 6.66 5.64 17.89
C ASN A 115 5.21 5.99 17.57
N GLU A 116 4.85 7.27 17.65
CA GLU A 116 3.52 7.75 17.27
C GLU A 116 3.29 7.61 15.77
N LYS A 117 4.30 7.91 14.92
CA LYS A 117 4.23 7.66 13.48
C LYS A 117 4.02 6.17 13.18
N LYS A 118 4.79 5.27 13.79
CA LYS A 118 4.60 3.82 13.66
C LYS A 118 3.17 3.42 14.03
N ARG A 119 2.63 3.93 15.14
CA ARG A 119 1.27 3.66 15.58
C ARG A 119 0.23 4.17 14.59
N LEU A 120 0.37 5.40 14.10
CA LEU A 120 -0.54 5.99 13.12
C LEU A 120 -0.60 5.14 11.84
N PHE A 121 0.55 4.83 11.25
CA PHE A 121 0.60 4.06 10.01
C PHE A 121 0.21 2.60 10.21
N SER A 122 0.41 2.00 11.39
CA SER A 122 -0.16 0.70 11.71
C SER A 122 -1.70 0.73 11.67
N LEU A 123 -2.32 1.73 12.29
CA LEU A 123 -3.78 1.89 12.25
C LEU A 123 -4.32 2.11 10.83
N ILE A 124 -3.59 2.88 10.01
CA ILE A 124 -3.95 3.12 8.61
C ILE A 124 -3.83 1.82 7.80
N ASN A 125 -2.76 1.06 7.97
CA ASN A 125 -2.50 -0.18 7.25
C ASN A 125 -3.44 -1.34 7.66
N ASP A 126 -4.09 -1.26 8.81
CA ASP A 126 -5.12 -2.21 9.22
C ASP A 126 -6.43 -2.04 8.42
N LEU A 127 -6.58 -0.94 7.68
CA LEU A 127 -7.73 -0.70 6.82
C LEU A 127 -7.41 -1.11 5.37
N PRO A 128 -8.38 -1.73 4.65
CA PRO A 128 -8.20 -1.97 3.22
C PRO A 128 -8.05 -0.65 2.46
N THR A 129 -7.22 -0.61 1.45
CA THR A 129 -7.06 0.56 0.58
C THR A 129 -8.36 0.84 -0.20
N LEU A 130 -8.51 2.06 -0.69
CA LEU A 130 -9.62 2.42 -1.59
C LEU A 130 -9.60 1.53 -2.84
N PHE A 131 -8.40 1.30 -3.39
CA PHE A 131 -8.19 0.44 -4.54
C PHE A 131 -8.69 -0.98 -4.30
N GLU A 132 -8.33 -1.60 -3.18
CA GLU A 132 -8.81 -2.94 -2.82
C GLU A 132 -10.33 -2.99 -2.71
N VAL A 133 -10.97 -2.00 -2.08
CA VAL A 133 -12.43 -1.96 -1.94
C VAL A 133 -13.13 -1.78 -3.28
N VAL A 134 -12.62 -0.88 -4.13
CA VAL A 134 -13.22 -0.59 -5.45
C VAL A 134 -13.09 -1.80 -6.37
N THR A 135 -11.93 -2.47 -6.40
CA THR A 135 -11.67 -3.63 -7.25
C THR A 135 -12.35 -4.91 -6.77
N SER A 136 -12.45 -5.13 -5.45
CA SER A 136 -13.08 -6.33 -4.89
C SER A 136 -14.58 -6.42 -5.18
N ARG A 137 -15.26 -5.29 -5.40
CA ARG A 137 -16.70 -5.27 -5.77
C ARG A 137 -16.98 -5.90 -7.13
N LYS A 138 -16.01 -6.04 -8.01
CA LYS A 138 -16.15 -6.69 -9.31
C LYS A 138 -16.43 -8.20 -9.17
N THR A 139 -15.84 -8.85 -8.17
CA THR A 139 -15.98 -10.30 -7.98
C THR A 139 -17.37 -10.75 -7.50
N ILE A 140 -18.19 -9.84 -7.02
CA ILE A 140 -19.54 -10.14 -6.52
C ILE A 140 -20.62 -9.95 -7.62
N LYS A 141 -20.40 -9.03 -8.59
CA LYS A 141 -21.37 -8.73 -9.66
C LYS A 141 -21.20 -9.59 -10.92
N ASP A 142 -20.04 -10.21 -11.13
CA ASP A 142 -19.73 -11.01 -12.32
C ASP A 142 -19.82 -12.53 -12.13
N LYS A 143 -20.50 -13.00 -11.06
CA LYS A 143 -20.91 -14.41 -11.00
C LYS A 143 -22.25 -14.54 -11.74
N PRO A 144 -22.32 -15.20 -12.88
CA PRO A 144 -23.60 -15.59 -13.47
C PRO A 144 -24.29 -16.53 -12.48
N SER A 145 -25.52 -16.19 -12.12
CA SER A 145 -26.42 -17.08 -11.39
C SER A 145 -26.66 -18.31 -12.26
N MET A 146 -25.97 -19.37 -11.98
CA MET A 146 -26.38 -20.70 -12.42
C MET A 146 -27.28 -21.29 -11.35
N ASP A 147 -28.58 -21.18 -11.61
CA ASP A 147 -29.55 -22.09 -11.05
C ASP A 147 -29.20 -23.51 -11.44
N HIS A 148 -28.87 -24.35 -10.50
CA HIS A 148 -29.04 -25.79 -10.64
C HIS A 148 -29.51 -26.40 -9.31
N GLU A 149 -30.74 -26.88 -9.40
CA GLU A 149 -31.43 -27.73 -8.43
C GLU A 149 -30.62 -28.97 -8.03
N SER A 150 -30.73 -29.20 -6.75
CA SER A 150 -30.76 -30.49 -6.03
C SER A 150 -30.36 -31.79 -6.72
N LYS A 151 -29.41 -32.53 -6.13
CA LYS A 151 -29.72 -33.83 -5.48
C LYS A 151 -28.57 -34.36 -4.62
N SER A 152 -29.02 -34.72 -3.44
CA SER A 152 -28.44 -35.57 -2.39
C SER A 152 -27.70 -36.83 -2.89
N GLN A 153 -26.58 -37.21 -2.29
CA GLN A 153 -26.42 -38.40 -1.43
C GLN A 153 -24.95 -38.73 -1.12
N ASN A 154 -24.76 -38.89 0.19
CA ASN A 154 -23.96 -39.89 0.90
C ASN A 154 -22.52 -40.25 0.50
N GLY A 155 -21.60 -40.04 1.43
CA GLY A 155 -21.02 -41.26 1.98
C GLY A 155 -19.49 -41.20 2.19
N VAL A 156 -19.11 -41.37 3.45
CA VAL A 156 -17.99 -42.15 3.98
C VAL A 156 -16.66 -41.43 4.26
N ASN A 157 -16.48 -41.29 5.58
CA ASN A 157 -15.26 -41.25 6.40
C ASN A 157 -13.97 -41.81 5.78
N ARG A 158 -12.86 -41.14 6.00
CA ARG A 158 -11.73 -41.78 6.68
C ARG A 158 -10.77 -40.74 7.30
N SER A 159 -10.71 -40.84 8.61
CA SER A 159 -9.69 -40.28 9.50
C SER A 159 -8.32 -40.85 9.19
N ILE A 160 -7.26 -40.04 9.30
CA ILE A 160 -6.01 -40.49 9.88
C ILE A 160 -5.43 -39.30 10.67
N GLU A 161 -5.36 -39.54 11.96
CA GLU A 161 -4.59 -38.80 12.96
C GLU A 161 -3.09 -38.91 12.68
N GLY A 162 -2.35 -37.91 13.11
CA GLY A 162 -0.90 -37.94 13.18
C GLY A 162 -0.40 -36.78 14.03
N GLU A 163 -0.43 -36.97 15.35
CA GLU A 163 0.23 -36.17 16.37
C GLU A 163 1.73 -35.98 16.10
N MET A 164 2.34 -34.86 16.47
CA MET A 164 3.07 -34.65 17.69
C MET A 164 3.97 -33.43 17.68
N LYS A 165 3.77 -32.64 18.74
CA LYS A 165 4.70 -32.06 19.74
C LYS A 165 5.65 -30.95 19.26
N SER A 166 5.34 -29.75 19.72
CA SER A 166 5.78 -29.09 20.95
C SER A 166 7.29 -29.14 21.21
N THR A 167 7.91 -27.99 21.14
CA THR A 167 8.62 -27.37 22.26
C THR A 167 9.03 -25.96 21.87
N GLY A 168 8.61 -25.01 22.71
CA GLY A 168 9.01 -23.63 22.68
C GLY A 168 10.38 -23.43 23.32
N LYS A 169 10.94 -22.29 23.00
CA LYS A 169 11.64 -21.47 23.98
C LYS A 169 11.86 -20.06 23.44
N LEU A 170 11.44 -19.11 24.24
CA LEU A 170 11.79 -17.69 24.19
C LEU A 170 13.29 -17.47 24.06
N MET A 171 13.67 -16.42 23.32
CA MET A 171 14.61 -15.36 23.70
C MET A 171 14.45 -14.25 22.67
N GLN A 172 13.97 -13.22 23.00
CA GLN A 172 14.18 -11.87 23.47
C GLN A 172 15.44 -11.18 22.88
N GLU A 173 15.11 -10.03 22.23
CA GLU A 173 15.86 -8.77 22.07
C GLU A 173 17.21 -8.81 21.34
N SER A 174 17.33 -8.05 20.31
CA SER A 174 17.47 -6.61 20.21
C SER A 174 17.42 -6.18 18.74
N SER A 175 16.52 -5.27 18.51
CA SER A 175 16.32 -4.58 17.25
C SER A 175 17.14 -3.31 17.24
N GLU A 176 17.88 -3.05 16.22
CA GLU A 176 18.17 -1.68 15.79
C GLU A 176 17.61 -1.50 14.39
N ASP A 177 16.69 -0.54 14.31
CA ASP A 177 15.89 -0.16 13.16
C ASP A 177 16.79 0.49 12.12
N GLU A 178 17.00 -0.17 10.99
CA GLU A 178 17.41 0.50 9.76
C GLU A 178 16.19 0.66 8.85
N GLU A 179 15.98 1.90 8.42
CA GLU A 179 14.86 2.33 7.58
C GLU A 179 14.88 1.56 6.25
N ASP A 180 13.76 0.90 5.93
CA ASP A 180 13.54 0.16 4.68
C ASP A 180 13.42 1.13 3.49
N GLU A 181 14.53 1.56 2.91
CA GLU A 181 14.60 2.17 1.57
C GLU A 181 14.57 1.13 0.43
N HIS A 182 14.03 -0.07 0.66
CA HIS A 182 14.17 -1.18 -0.28
C HIS A 182 12.92 -1.51 -1.11
N GLY A 183 11.98 -0.57 -1.27
CA GLY A 183 10.70 -0.78 -1.98
C GLY A 183 10.80 -1.38 -3.40
N ASP A 184 11.92 -1.21 -4.13
CA ASP A 184 12.11 -1.71 -5.49
C ASP A 184 13.41 -2.52 -5.63
N THR A 185 13.83 -3.22 -4.60
CA THR A 185 15.07 -4.00 -4.64
C THR A 185 14.82 -5.39 -5.22
N TYR A 186 15.54 -5.69 -6.31
CA TYR A 186 15.50 -6.99 -6.99
C TYR A 186 16.81 -7.76 -6.78
N CYS A 187 16.68 -9.07 -6.62
CA CYS A 187 17.84 -9.94 -6.54
C CYS A 187 18.62 -9.96 -7.87
N GLY A 188 19.89 -9.55 -7.86
CA GLY A 188 20.75 -9.53 -9.04
C GLY A 188 21.04 -10.92 -9.66
N SER A 189 20.58 -12.01 -9.02
CA SER A 189 20.76 -13.38 -9.50
C SER A 189 19.47 -13.97 -10.08
N CYS A 190 18.33 -13.84 -9.39
CA CYS A 190 17.07 -14.46 -9.82
C CYS A 190 15.99 -13.44 -10.24
N GLY A 191 16.23 -12.14 -10.06
CA GLY A 191 15.26 -11.08 -10.37
C GLY A 191 14.04 -11.03 -9.43
N GLY A 192 14.02 -11.82 -8.35
CA GLY A 192 12.93 -11.80 -7.38
C GLY A 192 12.96 -10.54 -6.51
N HIS A 193 11.78 -10.07 -6.11
CA HIS A 193 11.60 -8.92 -5.24
C HIS A 193 12.16 -9.15 -3.83
N TYR A 194 12.52 -8.05 -3.16
CA TYR A 194 12.86 -8.05 -1.75
C TYR A 194 11.68 -8.53 -0.89
N ILE A 195 11.95 -9.49 -0.02
CA ILE A 195 11.00 -9.99 0.98
C ILE A 195 11.69 -9.92 2.35
N ASN A 196 11.11 -9.19 3.27
CA ASN A 196 11.66 -8.94 4.60
C ASN A 196 11.89 -10.22 5.46
N ALA A 197 11.27 -11.34 5.08
CA ALA A 197 11.42 -12.65 5.73
C ALA A 197 12.68 -13.44 5.27
N GLU A 198 13.41 -12.97 4.26
CA GLU A 198 14.58 -13.66 3.71
C GLU A 198 15.88 -12.88 3.95
N PHE A 199 16.98 -13.60 4.15
CA PHE A 199 18.30 -13.00 4.30
C PHE A 199 18.81 -12.49 2.94
N TRP A 200 19.20 -11.22 2.90
CA TRP A 200 19.77 -10.53 1.74
C TRP A 200 21.17 -10.02 2.02
N ILE A 201 21.99 -9.92 0.97
CA ILE A 201 23.35 -9.38 1.05
C ILE A 201 23.64 -8.47 -0.13
N CYS A 202 24.20 -7.30 0.15
CA CYS A 202 24.62 -6.34 -0.86
C CYS A 202 26.07 -6.59 -1.30
N CYS A 203 26.35 -6.43 -2.58
CA CYS A 203 27.72 -6.53 -3.09
C CYS A 203 28.46 -5.18 -2.99
N ASP A 204 29.54 -5.12 -2.25
CA ASP A 204 30.36 -3.91 -2.02
C ASP A 204 31.06 -3.35 -3.30
N VAL A 205 30.94 -4.03 -4.43
CA VAL A 205 31.59 -3.60 -5.69
C VAL A 205 30.58 -3.05 -6.69
N CYS A 206 29.38 -3.63 -6.79
CA CYS A 206 28.36 -3.23 -7.76
C CYS A 206 27.06 -2.80 -7.12
N GLU A 207 26.99 -2.75 -5.79
CA GLU A 207 25.86 -2.28 -4.98
C GLU A 207 24.52 -2.99 -5.27
N ARG A 208 24.58 -4.18 -5.87
CA ARG A 208 23.41 -5.00 -6.14
C ARG A 208 23.12 -5.92 -4.99
N TRP A 209 21.84 -6.08 -4.68
CA TRP A 209 21.33 -6.95 -3.65
C TRP A 209 21.09 -8.37 -4.17
N TYR A 210 21.28 -9.36 -3.31
CA TYR A 210 21.14 -10.77 -3.62
C TYR A 210 20.49 -11.52 -2.46
N HIS A 211 19.57 -12.46 -2.74
CA HIS A 211 19.16 -13.41 -1.73
C HIS A 211 20.37 -14.21 -1.26
N GLY A 212 20.54 -14.37 0.04
CA GLY A 212 21.60 -15.21 0.58
C GLY A 212 21.57 -16.63 0.01
N LYS A 213 20.40 -17.18 -0.25
CA LYS A 213 20.19 -18.48 -0.91
C LYS A 213 20.75 -18.51 -2.34
N CYS A 214 20.54 -17.46 -3.14
CA CYS A 214 20.98 -17.38 -4.53
C CYS A 214 22.50 -17.33 -4.67
N VAL A 215 23.16 -16.70 -3.70
CA VAL A 215 24.63 -16.57 -3.66
C VAL A 215 25.29 -17.52 -2.69
N LYS A 216 24.54 -18.44 -2.07
CA LYS A 216 24.99 -19.48 -1.12
C LYS A 216 25.72 -18.91 0.10
N ILE A 217 25.29 -17.74 0.58
CA ILE A 217 25.79 -17.10 1.79
C ILE A 217 24.73 -17.24 2.89
N LYS A 218 25.15 -17.72 4.06
CA LYS A 218 24.30 -17.78 5.26
C LYS A 218 24.55 -16.54 6.14
N PRO A 219 23.56 -16.08 6.97
CA PRO A 219 23.72 -14.93 7.85
C PRO A 219 25.00 -14.97 8.69
N ALA A 220 25.27 -16.07 9.38
CA ALA A 220 26.45 -16.24 10.20
C ALA A 220 27.79 -16.13 9.42
N LYS A 221 27.77 -16.40 8.11
CA LYS A 221 28.96 -16.22 7.27
C LYS A 221 29.09 -14.76 6.84
N ALA A 222 27.99 -14.07 6.59
CA ALA A 222 28.00 -12.66 6.24
C ALA A 222 28.57 -11.78 7.36
N GLU A 223 28.18 -12.05 8.61
CA GLU A 223 28.70 -11.35 9.81
C GLU A 223 30.21 -11.46 9.98
N SER A 224 30.81 -12.57 9.53
CA SER A 224 32.26 -12.79 9.61
C SER A 224 33.04 -12.17 8.43
N MET A 225 32.34 -11.63 7.42
CA MET A 225 32.96 -11.11 6.20
C MET A 225 33.17 -9.60 6.28
N LYS A 226 34.40 -9.15 6.09
CA LYS A 226 34.69 -7.70 6.00
C LYS A 226 34.19 -7.06 4.71
N GLN A 227 33.99 -7.83 3.65
CA GLN A 227 33.57 -7.36 2.34
C GLN A 227 32.98 -8.51 1.54
N TYR A 228 31.81 -8.29 0.92
CA TYR A 228 31.18 -9.26 0.03
C TYR A 228 31.28 -8.85 -1.42
N LYS A 229 31.69 -9.75 -2.31
CA LYS A 229 31.70 -9.56 -3.76
C LYS A 229 30.85 -10.64 -4.41
N CYS A 230 29.90 -10.22 -5.23
CA CYS A 230 29.03 -11.14 -5.93
C CYS A 230 29.81 -11.97 -7.00
N PRO A 231 29.28 -13.11 -7.47
CA PRO A 231 29.95 -13.96 -8.45
C PRO A 231 30.38 -13.20 -9.71
N SER A 232 29.56 -12.27 -10.21
CA SER A 232 29.88 -11.44 -11.39
C SER A 232 31.03 -10.47 -11.16
N CYS A 233 31.22 -9.98 -9.93
CA CYS A 233 32.33 -9.10 -9.60
C CYS A 233 33.61 -9.87 -9.24
N CYS A 234 33.47 -11.12 -8.78
CA CYS A 234 34.62 -12.02 -8.57
C CYS A 234 35.26 -12.46 -9.89
N THR A 235 34.47 -12.65 -10.96
CA THR A 235 34.95 -13.13 -12.28
C THR A 235 35.57 -12.03 -13.16
N LYS A 236 35.38 -10.75 -12.81
CA LYS A 236 35.97 -9.61 -13.59
C LYS A 236 37.47 -9.35 -13.33
N LYS A 237 38.18 -10.19 -12.58
CA LYS A 237 39.65 -10.14 -12.43
C LYS A 237 40.34 -10.97 -13.50
N GLY A 238 40.25 -10.56 -14.76
CA GLY A 238 40.98 -11.26 -15.82
C GLY A 238 40.71 -10.70 -17.22
N ARG A 239 40.97 -9.41 -17.44
CA ARG A 239 41.26 -8.83 -18.75
C ARG A 239 41.87 -7.43 -18.52
N GLN A 240 43.13 -7.41 -18.32
CA GLN A 240 44.01 -6.34 -18.77
C GLN A 240 44.77 -6.85 -20.00
#